data_106505920b2415f36e9c487b9fe7495f
#
_entry.id   106505920b2415f36e9c487b9fe7495f
#
_cell.length_a   1.000
_cell.length_b   1.000
_cell.length_c   1.000
_cell.angle_alpha   90.00
_cell.angle_beta   90.00
_cell.angle_gamma   90.00
#
_symmetry.space_group_name_H-M   'P 1'
#
loop_
_entity.id
_entity.type
_entity.pdbx_description
1 polymer ?
#
loop_
_entity_poly.entity_id
_entity_poly.type
_entity_poly.pdbx_seq_one_letter_code
_entity_poly.pdbx_strand_id
1 'polypeptide(L)'
;MTKIAYLASKATLPGSPTRRSDAFEHDRMMSALRAPFAEHGMQVVDVDWKDGALDWSQFGAAIIGTTWDYWDHHDQFVDTLKRIEQATNLFNTADLVQWNSHKGYLRDLATKGARLIPTLWIDRVDRTDFLSAFERLDSNDLVFKRQVGAGADGQFRLGPMDALPDMPHPMMVQPFLSKIQEEGEYSFIFIDGAFCHALLKTAKSGDYRIQSTYGGTETAIAPPPQDLADAKAVLRTLDDTPLYARVDMLRGQDGRLLLMELELIEPYLYPIEGPGLGAMMADAVRRRIR
;
A
#
# COMPACT_ATOMS: atom_id res chain seq x y z
N MET A 1 -21.69 18.04 -13.50
CA MET A 1 -20.46 17.63 -12.82
C MET A 1 -20.14 16.21 -13.23
N THR A 2 -18.90 15.96 -13.63
CA THR A 2 -18.42 14.60 -13.95
C THR A 2 -18.32 13.79 -12.66
N LYS A 3 -19.00 12.65 -12.60
CA LYS A 3 -18.91 11.78 -11.42
C LYS A 3 -17.60 10.98 -11.47
N ILE A 4 -16.92 10.86 -10.34
CA ILE A 4 -15.73 10.05 -10.12
C ILE A 4 -16.07 9.00 -9.07
N ALA A 5 -16.02 7.72 -9.44
CA ALA A 5 -16.23 6.66 -8.49
C ALA A 5 -15.00 6.53 -7.57
N TYR A 6 -15.21 6.50 -6.27
CA TYR A 6 -14.21 6.11 -5.28
C TYR A 6 -14.60 4.73 -4.75
N LEU A 7 -13.87 3.70 -5.19
CA LEU A 7 -14.18 2.31 -4.85
C LEU A 7 -13.88 2.04 -3.37
N ALA A 8 -14.84 1.48 -2.68
CA ALA A 8 -14.75 1.18 -1.26
C ALA A 8 -15.34 -0.19 -0.97
N SER A 9 -14.98 -0.81 0.13
CA SER A 9 -15.70 -1.98 0.63
C SER A 9 -16.97 -1.53 1.37
N LYS A 10 -18.00 -2.36 1.36
CA LYS A 10 -19.23 -2.08 2.11
C LYS A 10 -18.95 -1.79 3.60
N ALA A 11 -17.92 -2.44 4.15
CA ALA A 11 -17.54 -2.29 5.56
C ALA A 11 -16.85 -0.94 5.88
N THR A 12 -16.43 -0.17 4.87
CA THR A 12 -15.88 1.18 5.06
C THR A 12 -16.89 2.29 4.79
N LEU A 13 -17.96 1.99 4.04
CA LEU A 13 -18.99 2.97 3.66
C LEU A 13 -19.79 3.49 4.86
N PRO A 14 -20.20 4.77 4.84
CA PRO A 14 -21.11 5.33 5.84
C PRO A 14 -22.44 4.55 5.92
N GLY A 15 -22.95 4.36 7.14
CA GLY A 15 -24.23 3.68 7.36
C GLY A 15 -24.20 2.15 7.24
N SER A 16 -23.05 1.54 6.95
CA SER A 16 -22.92 0.10 6.94
C SER A 16 -23.14 -0.50 8.35
N PRO A 17 -23.97 -1.54 8.49
CA PRO A 17 -24.16 -2.21 9.78
C PRO A 17 -22.93 -3.00 10.24
N THR A 18 -22.02 -3.30 9.32
CA THR A 18 -20.76 -4.04 9.56
C THR A 18 -19.56 -3.11 9.45
N ARG A 19 -19.73 -1.81 9.75
CA ARG A 19 -18.68 -0.82 9.57
C ARG A 19 -17.48 -1.11 10.45
N ARG A 20 -16.29 -1.12 9.84
CA ARG A 20 -15.01 -1.37 10.52
C ARG A 20 -14.66 -0.22 11.46
N SER A 21 -13.90 -0.51 12.52
CA SER A 21 -13.42 0.51 13.46
C SER A 21 -12.45 1.52 12.84
N ASP A 22 -11.72 1.12 11.79
CA ASP A 22 -10.78 1.95 11.03
C ASP A 22 -11.44 2.67 9.83
N ALA A 23 -12.75 2.53 9.62
CA ALA A 23 -13.47 3.21 8.53
C ALA A 23 -13.47 4.75 8.63
N PHE A 24 -13.02 5.33 9.74
CA PHE A 24 -12.76 6.77 9.84
C PHE A 24 -11.70 7.26 8.84
N GLU A 25 -10.79 6.39 8.40
CA GLU A 25 -9.80 6.71 7.36
C GLU A 25 -10.46 6.93 6.00
N HIS A 26 -11.51 6.14 5.68
CA HIS A 26 -12.37 6.41 4.53
C HIS A 26 -13.01 7.80 4.61
N ASP A 27 -13.59 8.17 5.76
CA ASP A 27 -14.23 9.48 5.94
C ASP A 27 -13.22 10.63 5.76
N ARG A 28 -12.01 10.47 6.28
CA ARG A 28 -10.91 11.44 6.11
C ARG A 28 -10.51 11.59 4.65
N MET A 29 -10.38 10.49 3.91
CA MET A 29 -10.10 10.52 2.47
C MET A 29 -11.22 11.25 1.72
N MET A 30 -12.49 10.88 1.95
CA MET A 30 -13.62 11.52 1.29
C MET A 30 -13.71 13.02 1.62
N SER A 31 -13.43 13.41 2.86
CA SER A 31 -13.36 14.82 3.26
C SER A 31 -12.28 15.59 2.52
N ALA A 32 -11.11 14.99 2.33
CA ALA A 32 -9.99 15.63 1.62
C ALA A 32 -10.24 15.76 0.11
N LEU A 33 -11.01 14.85 -0.49
CA LEU A 33 -11.21 14.82 -1.94
C LEU A 33 -12.40 15.67 -2.41
N ARG A 34 -13.52 15.73 -1.66
CA ARG A 34 -14.78 16.29 -2.16
C ARG A 34 -14.67 17.75 -2.62
N ALA A 35 -14.10 18.62 -1.80
CA ALA A 35 -14.02 20.05 -2.13
C ALA A 35 -13.06 20.33 -3.29
N PRO A 36 -11.80 19.84 -3.34
CA PRO A 36 -10.91 20.06 -4.47
C PRO A 36 -11.44 19.51 -5.79
N PHE A 37 -12.11 18.35 -5.78
CA PHE A 37 -12.73 17.81 -6.99
C PHE A 37 -13.89 18.68 -7.47
N ALA A 38 -14.71 19.21 -6.54
CA ALA A 38 -15.83 20.09 -6.89
C ALA A 38 -15.34 21.39 -7.56
N GLU A 39 -14.20 21.96 -7.16
CA GLU A 39 -13.56 23.13 -7.79
C GLU A 39 -13.23 22.88 -9.28
N HIS A 40 -13.00 21.61 -9.66
CA HIS A 40 -12.77 21.19 -11.05
C HIS A 40 -14.03 20.66 -11.76
N GLY A 41 -15.23 20.90 -11.22
CA GLY A 41 -16.48 20.41 -11.80
C GLY A 41 -16.67 18.90 -11.72
N MET A 42 -15.97 18.23 -10.82
CA MET A 42 -16.03 16.79 -10.57
C MET A 42 -16.73 16.51 -9.23
N GLN A 43 -17.44 15.39 -9.14
CA GLN A 43 -18.10 14.92 -7.92
C GLN A 43 -17.56 13.54 -7.56
N VAL A 44 -16.86 13.43 -6.45
CA VAL A 44 -16.43 12.12 -5.91
C VAL A 44 -17.59 11.44 -5.22
N VAL A 45 -17.87 10.21 -5.63
CA VAL A 45 -18.96 9.36 -5.11
C VAL A 45 -18.34 8.04 -4.62
N ASP A 46 -18.44 7.77 -3.34
CA ASP A 46 -18.04 6.52 -2.74
C ASP A 46 -19.03 5.41 -3.09
N VAL A 47 -18.53 4.31 -3.61
CA VAL A 47 -19.35 3.18 -4.11
C VAL A 47 -18.79 1.85 -3.65
N ASP A 48 -19.69 0.90 -3.36
CA ASP A 48 -19.28 -0.48 -3.08
C ASP A 48 -18.75 -1.13 -4.36
N TRP A 49 -17.50 -1.55 -4.36
CA TRP A 49 -16.89 -2.19 -5.53
C TRP A 49 -17.56 -3.53 -5.89
N LYS A 50 -18.31 -4.14 -4.95
CA LYS A 50 -19.09 -5.37 -5.16
C LYS A 50 -20.50 -5.12 -5.68
N ASP A 51 -20.95 -3.88 -5.85
CA ASP A 51 -22.28 -3.58 -6.36
C ASP A 51 -22.40 -3.98 -7.84
N GLY A 52 -22.96 -5.14 -8.08
CA GLY A 52 -23.18 -5.70 -9.42
C GLY A 52 -24.24 -4.97 -10.25
N ALA A 53 -25.04 -4.08 -9.63
CA ALA A 53 -26.08 -3.31 -10.31
C ALA A 53 -25.56 -1.94 -10.82
N LEU A 54 -24.33 -1.56 -10.44
CA LEU A 54 -23.78 -0.25 -10.77
C LEU A 54 -23.36 -0.20 -12.23
N ASP A 55 -23.89 0.79 -12.95
CA ASP A 55 -23.46 1.12 -14.31
C ASP A 55 -22.21 2.01 -14.26
N TRP A 56 -21.05 1.43 -14.59
CA TRP A 56 -19.77 2.14 -14.54
C TRP A 56 -19.64 3.23 -15.61
N SER A 57 -20.39 3.16 -16.70
CA SER A 57 -20.34 4.15 -17.79
C SER A 57 -20.86 5.54 -17.38
N GLN A 58 -21.59 5.63 -16.26
CA GLN A 58 -22.04 6.91 -15.69
C GLN A 58 -20.91 7.73 -15.03
N PHE A 59 -19.74 7.12 -14.82
CA PHE A 59 -18.57 7.78 -14.21
C PHE A 59 -17.56 8.18 -15.29
N GLY A 60 -16.95 9.34 -15.13
CA GLY A 60 -15.83 9.77 -15.99
C GLY A 60 -14.53 9.08 -15.64
N ALA A 61 -14.41 8.61 -14.41
CA ALA A 61 -13.28 7.78 -13.95
C ALA A 61 -13.64 7.03 -12.66
N ALA A 62 -12.82 6.02 -12.34
CA ALA A 62 -12.81 5.32 -11.07
C ALA A 62 -11.42 5.38 -10.42
N ILE A 63 -11.40 5.55 -9.10
CA ILE A 63 -10.23 5.54 -8.23
C ILE A 63 -10.41 4.42 -7.24
N ILE A 64 -9.42 3.54 -7.09
CA ILE A 64 -9.45 2.52 -6.05
C ILE A 64 -9.14 3.19 -4.72
N GLY A 65 -10.00 2.99 -3.75
CA GLY A 65 -9.89 3.61 -2.44
C GLY A 65 -9.83 2.57 -1.32
N THR A 66 -10.79 2.61 -0.43
CA THR A 66 -10.81 1.77 0.77
C THR A 66 -11.51 0.42 0.52
N THR A 67 -11.03 -0.32 -0.46
CA THR A 67 -11.55 -1.64 -0.86
C THR A 67 -11.03 -2.76 0.06
N TRP A 68 -11.00 -2.51 1.38
CA TRP A 68 -10.32 -3.31 2.41
C TRP A 68 -11.01 -4.65 2.75
N ASP A 69 -11.42 -5.34 1.73
CA ASP A 69 -11.91 -6.72 1.75
C ASP A 69 -11.61 -7.44 0.43
N TYR A 70 -10.78 -6.81 -0.44
CA TYR A 70 -10.48 -7.36 -1.76
C TYR A 70 -9.62 -8.63 -1.68
N TRP A 71 -8.76 -8.76 -0.67
CA TRP A 71 -7.89 -9.94 -0.51
C TRP A 71 -8.67 -11.23 -0.23
N ASP A 72 -9.88 -11.13 0.38
CA ASP A 72 -10.78 -12.26 0.57
C ASP A 72 -11.53 -12.63 -0.72
N HIS A 73 -11.51 -11.75 -1.74
CA HIS A 73 -12.26 -11.85 -2.98
C HIS A 73 -11.42 -11.43 -4.19
N HIS A 74 -10.13 -11.74 -4.18
CA HIS A 74 -9.14 -11.22 -5.12
C HIS A 74 -9.54 -11.35 -6.59
N ASP A 75 -9.94 -12.56 -7.04
CA ASP A 75 -10.31 -12.79 -8.44
C ASP A 75 -11.54 -11.96 -8.84
N GLN A 76 -12.56 -11.91 -7.97
CA GLN A 76 -13.74 -11.07 -8.19
C GLN A 76 -13.37 -9.59 -8.28
N PHE A 77 -12.41 -9.14 -7.48
CA PHE A 77 -11.94 -7.75 -7.47
C PHE A 77 -11.27 -7.41 -8.81
N VAL A 78 -10.31 -8.22 -9.24
CA VAL A 78 -9.63 -8.04 -10.52
C VAL A 78 -10.62 -8.06 -11.70
N ASP A 79 -11.57 -8.99 -11.71
CA ASP A 79 -12.62 -9.04 -12.73
C ASP A 79 -13.50 -7.79 -12.71
N THR A 80 -13.80 -7.26 -11.53
CA THR A 80 -14.56 -6.00 -11.41
C THR A 80 -13.75 -4.83 -11.96
N LEU A 81 -12.47 -4.72 -11.64
CA LEU A 81 -11.59 -3.66 -12.17
C LEU A 81 -11.50 -3.73 -13.70
N LYS A 82 -11.36 -4.91 -14.29
CA LYS A 82 -11.37 -5.08 -15.75
C LYS A 82 -12.69 -4.64 -16.40
N ARG A 83 -13.83 -4.88 -15.75
CA ARG A 83 -15.14 -4.37 -16.22
C ARG A 83 -15.22 -2.84 -16.11
N ILE A 84 -14.67 -2.26 -15.06
CA ILE A 84 -14.59 -0.80 -14.91
C ILE A 84 -13.75 -0.20 -16.02
N GLU A 85 -12.58 -0.75 -16.33
CA GLU A 85 -11.70 -0.27 -17.41
C GLU A 85 -12.35 -0.32 -18.79
N GLN A 86 -13.24 -1.28 -19.04
CA GLN A 86 -14.00 -1.35 -20.28
C GLN A 86 -15.06 -0.25 -20.40
N ALA A 87 -15.53 0.28 -19.26
CA ALA A 87 -16.63 1.24 -19.21
C ALA A 87 -16.17 2.68 -18.99
N THR A 88 -15.04 2.88 -18.28
CA THR A 88 -14.52 4.21 -17.92
C THR A 88 -13.02 4.16 -17.63
N ASN A 89 -12.40 5.32 -17.36
CA ASN A 89 -10.99 5.36 -16.95
C ASN A 89 -10.83 4.80 -15.53
N LEU A 90 -10.05 3.75 -15.37
CA LEU A 90 -9.61 3.27 -14.06
C LEU A 90 -8.19 3.76 -13.79
N PHE A 91 -7.97 4.42 -12.66
CA PHE A 91 -6.65 4.84 -12.25
C PHE A 91 -6.04 3.86 -11.26
N ASN A 92 -4.77 3.54 -11.49
CA ASN A 92 -4.08 2.33 -11.07
C ASN A 92 -4.79 1.11 -11.66
N THR A 93 -4.41 0.80 -12.90
CA THR A 93 -5.08 -0.16 -13.80
C THR A 93 -5.26 -1.55 -13.19
N ALA A 94 -6.19 -2.34 -13.73
CA ALA A 94 -6.43 -3.72 -13.27
C ALA A 94 -5.16 -4.58 -13.37
N ASP A 95 -4.35 -4.41 -14.43
CA ASP A 95 -3.09 -5.13 -14.58
C ASP A 95 -2.06 -4.71 -13.53
N LEU A 96 -1.96 -3.40 -13.22
CA LEU A 96 -1.10 -2.88 -12.15
C LEU A 96 -1.51 -3.46 -10.79
N VAL A 97 -2.82 -3.51 -10.51
CA VAL A 97 -3.38 -4.08 -9.28
C VAL A 97 -3.07 -5.58 -9.20
N GLN A 98 -3.31 -6.33 -10.28
CA GLN A 98 -3.03 -7.76 -10.33
C GLN A 98 -1.55 -8.05 -10.07
N TRP A 99 -0.64 -7.28 -10.65
CA TRP A 99 0.80 -7.40 -10.41
C TRP A 99 1.17 -7.04 -8.97
N ASN A 100 0.65 -5.93 -8.43
CA ASN A 100 1.00 -5.44 -7.09
C ASN A 100 0.36 -6.26 -5.96
N SER A 101 -0.70 -7.03 -6.22
CA SER A 101 -1.37 -7.86 -5.21
C SER A 101 -0.53 -9.04 -4.70
N HIS A 102 0.50 -9.45 -5.44
CA HIS A 102 1.44 -10.49 -5.05
C HIS A 102 2.81 -9.87 -4.76
N LYS A 103 3.33 -10.03 -3.54
CA LYS A 103 4.61 -9.41 -3.11
C LYS A 103 5.83 -9.78 -3.98
N GLY A 104 5.66 -10.75 -4.89
CA GLY A 104 6.62 -11.04 -5.95
C GLY A 104 7.01 -9.83 -6.81
N TYR A 105 6.18 -8.78 -6.87
CA TYR A 105 6.50 -7.53 -7.53
C TYR A 105 7.81 -6.91 -7.03
N LEU A 106 8.17 -7.16 -5.77
CA LEU A 106 9.45 -6.70 -5.20
C LEU A 106 10.64 -7.28 -5.95
N ARG A 107 10.58 -8.55 -6.43
CA ARG A 107 11.65 -9.13 -7.25
C ARG A 107 11.80 -8.39 -8.57
N ASP A 108 10.68 -8.04 -9.20
CA ASP A 108 10.68 -7.29 -10.47
C ASP A 108 11.30 -5.91 -10.28
N LEU A 109 10.92 -5.21 -9.19
CA LEU A 109 11.51 -3.92 -8.84
C LEU A 109 13.02 -4.02 -8.56
N ALA A 110 13.47 -5.11 -7.89
CA ALA A 110 14.89 -5.35 -7.65
C ALA A 110 15.68 -5.50 -8.97
N THR A 111 15.13 -6.23 -9.95
CA THR A 111 15.78 -6.39 -11.27
C THR A 111 15.89 -5.07 -12.03
N LYS A 112 15.00 -4.11 -11.75
CA LYS A 112 15.01 -2.76 -12.30
C LYS A 112 15.82 -1.76 -11.45
N GLY A 113 16.51 -2.24 -10.40
CA GLY A 113 17.44 -1.47 -9.58
C GLY A 113 16.86 -0.80 -8.34
N ALA A 114 15.64 -1.15 -7.91
CA ALA A 114 15.14 -0.71 -6.62
C ALA A 114 15.96 -1.32 -5.48
N ARG A 115 16.27 -0.51 -4.47
CA ARG A 115 16.94 -0.96 -3.25
C ARG A 115 15.92 -1.60 -2.32
N LEU A 116 16.06 -2.89 -2.08
CA LEU A 116 15.14 -3.67 -1.24
C LEU A 116 15.81 -4.15 0.05
N ILE A 117 14.99 -4.47 1.03
CA ILE A 117 15.41 -5.33 2.15
C ILE A 117 15.80 -6.70 1.56
N PRO A 118 16.98 -7.27 1.89
CA PRO A 118 17.35 -8.62 1.44
C PRO A 118 16.22 -9.62 1.70
N THR A 119 15.81 -10.35 0.67
CA THR A 119 14.61 -11.18 0.74
C THR A 119 14.84 -12.55 0.14
N LEU A 120 14.48 -13.60 0.87
CA LEU A 120 14.35 -14.96 0.36
C LEU A 120 12.88 -15.23 0.04
N TRP A 121 12.65 -16.00 -1.01
CA TRP A 121 11.33 -16.40 -1.48
C TRP A 121 11.24 -17.91 -1.37
N ILE A 122 10.31 -18.41 -0.55
CA ILE A 122 10.19 -19.82 -0.22
C ILE A 122 8.74 -20.24 -0.41
N ASP A 123 8.49 -21.17 -1.31
CA ASP A 123 7.13 -21.63 -1.63
C ASP A 123 6.52 -22.45 -0.50
N ARG A 124 7.36 -23.22 0.19
CA ARG A 124 6.97 -24.02 1.35
C ARG A 124 8.13 -24.07 2.33
N VAL A 125 7.91 -23.57 3.54
CA VAL A 125 8.96 -23.52 4.58
C VAL A 125 8.98 -24.86 5.31
N ASP A 126 10.05 -25.62 5.13
CA ASP A 126 10.37 -26.76 5.97
C ASP A 126 11.46 -26.40 7.02
N ARG A 127 11.86 -27.38 7.85
CA ARG A 127 12.90 -27.16 8.89
C ARG A 127 14.25 -26.80 8.27
N THR A 128 14.57 -27.35 7.12
CA THR A 128 15.85 -27.08 6.43
C THR A 128 15.86 -25.66 5.87
N ASP A 129 14.78 -25.27 5.18
CA ASP A 129 14.61 -23.91 4.67
C ASP A 129 14.65 -22.88 5.80
N PHE A 130 13.95 -23.18 6.92
CA PHE A 130 13.92 -22.31 8.08
C PHE A 130 15.33 -22.05 8.62
N LEU A 131 16.12 -23.09 8.85
CA LEU A 131 17.48 -22.94 9.39
C LEU A 131 18.44 -22.29 8.39
N SER A 132 18.37 -22.68 7.11
CA SER A 132 19.23 -22.11 6.07
C SER A 132 18.96 -20.62 5.82
N ALA A 133 17.75 -20.13 6.10
CA ALA A 133 17.41 -18.73 5.91
C ALA A 133 18.26 -17.80 6.79
N PHE A 134 18.60 -18.20 8.01
CA PHE A 134 19.44 -17.41 8.92
C PHE A 134 20.87 -17.25 8.37
N GLU A 135 21.45 -18.31 7.80
CA GLU A 135 22.77 -18.26 7.17
C GLU A 135 22.74 -17.41 5.91
N ARG A 136 21.74 -17.63 5.04
CA ARG A 136 21.64 -16.95 3.74
C ARG A 136 21.38 -15.45 3.87
N LEU A 137 20.69 -15.02 4.93
CA LEU A 137 20.40 -13.61 5.20
C LEU A 137 21.39 -12.98 6.20
N ASP A 138 22.36 -13.74 6.70
CA ASP A 138 23.34 -13.31 7.70
C ASP A 138 22.67 -12.59 8.89
N SER A 139 21.65 -13.22 9.45
CA SER A 139 20.84 -12.63 10.53
C SER A 139 20.31 -13.72 11.45
N ASN A 140 20.28 -13.44 12.77
CA ASN A 140 19.69 -14.30 13.78
C ASN A 140 18.25 -13.89 14.16
N ASP A 141 17.66 -12.95 13.45
CA ASP A 141 16.33 -12.42 13.70
C ASP A 141 15.64 -12.17 12.36
N LEU A 142 14.72 -13.04 12.00
CA LEU A 142 14.07 -13.02 10.70
C LEU A 142 12.56 -12.77 10.81
N VAL A 143 12.02 -12.12 9.79
CA VAL A 143 10.58 -11.91 9.62
C VAL A 143 10.11 -12.72 8.43
N PHE A 144 9.17 -13.62 8.67
CA PHE A 144 8.48 -14.44 7.68
C PHE A 144 7.12 -13.79 7.39
N LYS A 145 6.85 -13.45 6.14
CA LYS A 145 5.62 -12.79 5.70
C LYS A 145 4.98 -13.60 4.57
N ARG A 146 3.66 -13.67 4.51
CA ARG A 146 2.98 -14.25 3.34
C ARG A 146 3.29 -13.44 2.08
N GLN A 147 3.45 -14.13 0.95
CA GLN A 147 3.64 -13.47 -0.36
C GLN A 147 2.35 -12.81 -0.87
N VAL A 148 1.19 -13.24 -0.40
CA VAL A 148 -0.11 -12.60 -0.62
C VAL A 148 -0.74 -12.31 0.73
N GLY A 149 -1.22 -11.09 0.95
CA GLY A 149 -1.86 -10.66 2.20
C GLY A 149 -1.49 -9.23 2.59
N ALA A 150 -2.26 -8.66 3.51
CA ALA A 150 -2.13 -7.30 4.04
C ALA A 150 -2.19 -7.31 5.57
N GLY A 151 -1.91 -6.16 6.22
CA GLY A 151 -2.14 -5.95 7.64
C GLY A 151 -1.29 -6.81 8.60
N ALA A 152 -0.14 -7.33 8.16
CA ALA A 152 0.72 -8.22 8.94
C ALA A 152 0.06 -9.57 9.33
N ASP A 153 -1.02 -9.97 8.68
CA ASP A 153 -1.63 -11.28 8.92
C ASP A 153 -0.69 -12.41 8.49
N GLY A 154 -0.53 -13.43 9.38
CA GLY A 154 0.38 -14.55 9.15
C GLY A 154 1.86 -14.16 9.07
N GLN A 155 2.25 -13.06 9.73
CA GLN A 155 3.64 -12.66 9.89
C GLN A 155 4.23 -13.26 11.17
N PHE A 156 5.46 -13.79 11.07
CA PHE A 156 6.21 -14.33 12.20
C PHE A 156 7.58 -13.66 12.29
N ARG A 157 8.00 -13.28 13.49
CA ARG A 157 9.38 -12.90 13.80
C ARG A 157 10.02 -13.99 14.63
N LEU A 158 11.09 -14.58 14.14
CA LEU A 158 11.66 -15.81 14.66
C LEU A 158 13.19 -15.74 14.70
N GLY A 159 13.77 -16.36 15.73
CA GLY A 159 15.19 -16.69 15.84
C GLY A 159 15.47 -18.14 15.46
N PRO A 160 16.78 -18.55 15.33
CA PRO A 160 17.15 -19.89 14.88
C PRO A 160 16.78 -20.99 15.88
N MET A 161 16.57 -20.64 17.16
CA MET A 161 16.20 -21.58 18.23
C MET A 161 14.69 -21.71 18.43
N ASP A 162 13.89 -20.90 17.73
CA ASP A 162 12.45 -20.94 17.87
C ASP A 162 11.84 -22.19 17.21
N ALA A 163 10.68 -22.57 17.69
CA ALA A 163 9.89 -23.62 17.07
C ALA A 163 9.38 -23.10 15.71
N LEU A 164 9.49 -23.92 14.66
CA LEU A 164 8.92 -23.60 13.36
C LEU A 164 7.39 -23.66 13.46
N PRO A 165 6.68 -22.53 13.31
CA PRO A 165 5.22 -22.52 13.23
C PRO A 165 4.74 -23.14 11.91
N ASP A 166 3.46 -23.51 11.84
CA ASP A 166 2.86 -23.92 10.59
C ASP A 166 2.74 -22.73 9.62
N MET A 167 3.39 -22.85 8.48
CA MET A 167 3.40 -21.84 7.39
C MET A 167 2.90 -22.49 6.09
N PRO A 168 1.58 -22.68 5.94
CA PRO A 168 1.02 -23.39 4.79
C PRO A 168 1.08 -22.61 3.48
N HIS A 169 1.43 -21.32 3.53
CA HIS A 169 1.49 -20.43 2.37
C HIS A 169 2.92 -20.16 1.92
N PRO A 170 3.14 -19.75 0.66
CA PRO A 170 4.41 -19.19 0.22
C PRO A 170 4.82 -17.99 1.06
N MET A 171 6.08 -17.95 1.49
CA MET A 171 6.63 -16.93 2.38
C MET A 171 7.73 -16.13 1.70
N MET A 172 7.78 -14.85 2.01
CA MET A 172 8.97 -14.02 1.87
C MET A 172 9.64 -13.88 3.24
N VAL A 173 10.98 -14.03 3.26
CA VAL A 173 11.75 -14.02 4.50
C VAL A 173 12.77 -12.90 4.42
N GLN A 174 12.82 -12.05 5.44
CA GLN A 174 13.67 -10.86 5.51
C GLN A 174 14.37 -10.79 6.87
N PRO A 175 15.58 -10.21 6.96
CA PRO A 175 16.15 -9.88 8.26
C PRO A 175 15.24 -8.85 8.96
N PHE A 176 15.08 -8.97 10.26
CA PHE A 176 14.45 -7.93 11.06
C PHE A 176 15.39 -6.73 11.15
N LEU A 177 14.94 -5.60 10.70
CA LEU A 177 15.69 -4.34 10.78
C LEU A 177 15.31 -3.62 12.06
N SER A 178 16.21 -3.58 13.06
CA SER A 178 15.97 -2.90 14.35
C SER A 178 15.61 -1.43 14.20
N LYS A 179 16.01 -0.81 13.10
CA LYS A 179 15.68 0.58 12.77
C LYS A 179 14.17 0.87 12.76
N ILE A 180 13.32 -0.13 12.52
CA ILE A 180 11.87 0.05 12.64
C ILE A 180 11.45 0.42 14.07
N GLN A 181 12.16 -0.08 15.08
CA GLN A 181 11.91 0.23 16.49
C GLN A 181 12.66 1.50 16.95
N GLU A 182 13.83 1.77 16.37
CA GLU A 182 14.68 2.90 16.74
C GLU A 182 14.25 4.21 16.07
N GLU A 183 13.93 4.15 14.79
CA GLU A 183 13.57 5.32 13.96
C GLU A 183 12.10 5.27 13.54
N GLY A 184 11.61 4.13 13.10
CA GLY A 184 10.29 3.94 12.53
C GLY A 184 10.30 3.60 11.05
N GLU A 185 9.14 3.60 10.42
CA GLU A 185 8.91 3.39 9.00
C GLU A 185 8.63 4.72 8.31
N TYR A 186 9.30 4.96 7.20
CA TYR A 186 9.10 6.14 6.36
C TYR A 186 8.09 5.83 5.27
N SER A 187 7.01 6.60 5.19
CA SER A 187 6.02 6.51 4.11
C SER A 187 6.07 7.76 3.26
N PHE A 188 6.26 7.58 1.96
CA PHE A 188 6.27 8.65 0.98
C PHE A 188 5.05 8.54 0.08
N ILE A 189 4.25 9.59 0.03
CA ILE A 189 3.06 9.65 -0.79
C ILE A 189 3.35 10.44 -2.07
N PHE A 190 2.99 9.84 -3.19
CA PHE A 190 3.13 10.44 -4.52
C PHE A 190 1.78 10.46 -5.21
N ILE A 191 1.51 11.54 -5.93
CA ILE A 191 0.33 11.72 -6.77
C ILE A 191 0.81 12.06 -8.17
N ASP A 192 0.42 11.25 -9.16
CA ASP A 192 0.80 11.44 -10.57
C ASP A 192 2.34 11.52 -10.74
N GLY A 193 3.08 10.71 -9.97
CA GLY A 193 4.55 10.72 -9.93
C GLY A 193 5.17 11.89 -9.17
N ALA A 194 4.41 12.91 -8.79
CA ALA A 194 4.90 14.04 -8.01
C ALA A 194 4.86 13.74 -6.50
N PHE A 195 5.91 14.13 -5.78
CA PHE A 195 5.93 14.02 -4.33
C PHE A 195 4.86 14.91 -3.69
N CYS A 196 4.00 14.33 -2.86
CA CYS A 196 2.96 15.02 -2.13
C CYS A 196 3.43 15.34 -0.70
N HIS A 197 3.63 14.32 0.10
CA HIS A 197 4.10 14.46 1.49
C HIS A 197 4.77 13.17 1.96
N ALA A 198 5.37 13.21 3.14
CA ALA A 198 5.93 12.06 3.81
C ALA A 198 5.60 12.07 5.29
N LEU A 199 5.57 10.89 5.87
CA LEU A 199 5.38 10.70 7.30
C LEU A 199 6.33 9.64 7.84
N LEU A 200 6.61 9.73 9.13
CA LEU A 200 7.29 8.74 9.92
C LEU A 200 6.26 8.04 10.79
N LYS A 201 6.19 6.72 10.67
CA LYS A 201 5.36 5.86 11.51
C LYS A 201 6.23 5.23 12.58
N THR A 202 5.87 5.40 13.84
CA THR A 202 6.61 4.82 14.96
C THR A 202 5.73 3.88 15.76
N ALA A 203 6.29 2.76 16.18
CA ALA A 203 5.59 1.79 17.00
C ALA A 203 5.40 2.32 18.43
N LYS A 204 4.38 1.81 19.11
CA LYS A 204 4.24 1.99 20.56
C LYS A 204 5.45 1.35 21.27
N SER A 205 5.91 1.98 22.35
CA SER A 205 7.02 1.44 23.16
C SER A 205 6.79 -0.04 23.51
N GLY A 206 7.76 -0.90 23.16
CA GLY A 206 7.71 -2.34 23.40
C GLY A 206 7.07 -3.16 22.26
N ASP A 207 6.58 -2.53 21.20
CA ASP A 207 6.11 -3.20 19.98
C ASP A 207 7.01 -2.82 18.78
N TYR A 208 6.91 -3.58 17.69
CA TYR A 208 7.53 -3.27 16.40
C TYR A 208 6.47 -3.00 15.31
N ARG A 209 5.19 -3.28 15.60
CA ARG A 209 4.08 -3.02 14.69
C ARG A 209 3.71 -1.55 14.76
N ILE A 210 3.75 -0.91 13.61
CA ILE A 210 3.61 0.55 13.48
C ILE A 210 2.19 1.01 13.18
N GLN A 211 1.27 0.07 12.86
CA GLN A 211 -0.10 0.41 12.52
C GLN A 211 -0.81 1.09 13.68
N SER A 212 -1.64 2.07 13.38
CA SER A 212 -2.44 2.83 14.36
C SER A 212 -3.32 1.93 15.23
N THR A 213 -3.79 0.81 14.67
CA THR A 213 -4.57 -0.22 15.41
C THR A 213 -3.79 -0.86 16.56
N TYR A 214 -2.46 -0.84 16.51
CA TYR A 214 -1.58 -1.30 17.58
C TYR A 214 -1.02 -0.16 18.44
N GLY A 215 -1.51 1.07 18.24
CA GLY A 215 -1.12 2.25 19.00
C GLY A 215 0.15 2.93 18.46
N GLY A 216 0.50 2.68 17.22
CA GLY A 216 1.52 3.43 16.50
C GLY A 216 1.11 4.90 16.30
N THR A 217 2.09 5.75 16.06
CA THR A 217 1.90 7.18 15.77
C THR A 217 2.41 7.51 14.38
N GLU A 218 1.75 8.47 13.75
CA GLU A 218 2.04 8.96 12.40
C GLU A 218 2.36 10.45 12.50
N THR A 219 3.54 10.85 12.03
CA THR A 219 4.00 12.24 12.12
C THR A 219 4.47 12.73 10.76
N ALA A 220 3.91 13.83 10.28
CA ALA A 220 4.36 14.46 9.04
C ALA A 220 5.83 14.88 9.16
N ILE A 221 6.62 14.61 8.13
CA ILE A 221 8.05 14.97 8.09
C ILE A 221 8.42 15.69 6.79
N ALA A 222 9.45 16.52 6.87
CA ALA A 222 10.17 17.00 5.71
C ALA A 222 11.36 16.06 5.46
N PRO A 223 11.29 15.15 4.48
CA PRO A 223 12.32 14.14 4.30
C PRO A 223 13.63 14.77 3.82
N PRO A 224 14.80 14.29 4.27
CA PRO A 224 16.09 14.65 3.70
C PRO A 224 16.08 14.41 2.17
N PRO A 225 16.82 15.23 1.38
CA PRO A 225 16.86 15.09 -0.08
C PRO A 225 17.25 13.69 -0.56
N GLN A 226 18.15 13.01 0.18
CA GLN A 226 18.59 11.67 -0.15
C GLN A 226 17.47 10.63 0.05
N ASP A 227 16.71 10.73 1.14
CA ASP A 227 15.60 9.82 1.44
C ASP A 227 14.48 9.97 0.39
N LEU A 228 14.18 11.22 0.01
CA LEU A 228 13.23 11.48 -1.09
C LEU A 228 13.76 10.96 -2.44
N ALA A 229 15.06 11.04 -2.68
CA ALA A 229 15.67 10.49 -3.89
C ALA A 229 15.58 8.96 -3.94
N ASP A 230 15.73 8.29 -2.78
CA ASP A 230 15.56 6.84 -2.66
C ASP A 230 14.11 6.41 -2.95
N ALA A 231 13.13 7.10 -2.39
CA ALA A 231 11.71 6.84 -2.66
C ALA A 231 11.35 7.08 -4.14
N LYS A 232 11.83 8.17 -4.73
CA LYS A 232 11.64 8.45 -6.17
C LYS A 232 12.31 7.40 -7.06
N ALA A 233 13.43 6.80 -6.62
CA ALA A 233 14.08 5.75 -7.38
C ALA A 233 13.20 4.51 -7.52
N VAL A 234 12.39 4.19 -6.51
CA VAL A 234 11.40 3.11 -6.58
C VAL A 234 10.37 3.39 -7.69
N LEU A 235 9.79 4.58 -7.72
CA LEU A 235 8.78 4.92 -8.73
C LEU A 235 9.33 4.88 -10.16
N ARG A 236 10.62 5.22 -10.35
CA ARG A 236 11.26 5.15 -11.67
C ARG A 236 11.43 3.72 -12.22
N THR A 237 11.22 2.70 -11.39
CA THR A 237 11.23 1.29 -11.83
C THR A 237 9.88 0.82 -12.38
N LEU A 238 8.82 1.62 -12.21
CA LEU A 238 7.51 1.34 -12.78
C LEU A 238 7.49 1.71 -14.26
N ASP A 239 6.80 0.91 -15.06
CA ASP A 239 6.68 1.15 -16.50
C ASP A 239 5.71 2.32 -16.78
N ASP A 240 4.66 2.44 -15.97
CA ASP A 240 3.68 3.53 -16.04
C ASP A 240 3.60 4.32 -14.74
N THR A 241 3.23 5.59 -14.83
CA THR A 241 3.04 6.43 -13.66
C THR A 241 1.66 6.16 -13.04
N PRO A 242 1.57 5.61 -11.82
CA PRO A 242 0.29 5.45 -11.13
C PRO A 242 -0.32 6.80 -10.75
N LEU A 243 -1.65 6.85 -10.59
CA LEU A 243 -2.31 8.05 -10.08
C LEU A 243 -1.84 8.38 -8.66
N TYR A 244 -1.70 7.36 -7.83
CA TYR A 244 -1.16 7.48 -6.49
C TYR A 244 -0.25 6.30 -6.18
N ALA A 245 0.71 6.52 -5.30
CA ALA A 245 1.57 5.50 -4.73
C ALA A 245 1.94 5.86 -3.28
N ARG A 246 1.99 4.86 -2.42
CA ARG A 246 2.66 4.95 -1.12
C ARG A 246 3.88 4.04 -1.13
N VAL A 247 5.04 4.63 -0.86
CA VAL A 247 6.34 3.94 -0.82
C VAL A 247 6.76 3.83 0.64
N ASP A 248 6.67 2.63 1.19
CA ASP A 248 7.01 2.36 2.59
C ASP A 248 8.43 1.81 2.68
N MET A 249 9.27 2.49 3.46
CA MET A 249 10.72 2.26 3.49
C MET A 249 11.28 2.18 4.92
N LEU A 250 12.33 1.40 5.08
CA LEU A 250 13.11 1.32 6.32
C LEU A 250 14.56 1.73 6.08
N ARG A 251 15.19 2.30 7.11
CA ARG A 251 16.61 2.64 7.02
C ARG A 251 17.48 1.40 7.13
N GLY A 252 18.31 1.19 6.13
CA GLY A 252 19.31 0.14 6.11
C GLY A 252 20.54 0.47 6.96
N GLN A 253 21.43 -0.49 7.14
CA GLN A 253 22.67 -0.34 7.91
C GLN A 253 23.64 0.68 7.29
N ASP A 254 23.57 0.88 5.98
CA ASP A 254 24.37 1.86 5.25
C ASP A 254 23.81 3.31 5.31
N GLY A 255 22.75 3.52 6.11
CA GLY A 255 22.08 4.79 6.25
C GLY A 255 21.16 5.19 5.11
N ARG A 256 21.03 4.36 4.06
CA ARG A 256 20.11 4.58 2.94
C ARG A 256 18.76 3.89 3.19
N LEU A 257 17.72 4.38 2.57
CA LEU A 257 16.41 3.74 2.66
C LEU A 257 16.31 2.52 1.74
N LEU A 258 15.68 1.47 2.25
CA LEU A 258 15.35 0.22 1.57
C LEU A 258 13.84 0.11 1.46
N LEU A 259 13.34 -0.24 0.29
CA LEU A 259 11.93 -0.49 0.07
C LEU A 259 11.47 -1.69 0.91
N MET A 260 10.45 -1.48 1.70
CA MET A 260 9.74 -2.52 2.44
C MET A 260 8.46 -2.94 1.69
N GLU A 261 7.68 -1.97 1.23
CA GLU A 261 6.43 -2.19 0.51
C GLU A 261 6.13 -1.03 -0.44
N LEU A 262 5.55 -1.34 -1.60
CA LEU A 262 5.00 -0.36 -2.53
C LEU A 262 3.50 -0.62 -2.64
N GLU A 263 2.70 0.31 -2.15
CA GLU A 263 1.24 0.19 -2.16
C GLU A 263 0.64 1.02 -3.29
N LEU A 264 0.01 0.32 -4.24
CA LEU A 264 -0.61 0.89 -5.43
C LEU A 264 -2.10 0.56 -5.52
N ILE A 265 -2.66 -0.22 -4.59
CA ILE A 265 -4.04 -0.70 -4.65
C ILE A 265 -4.93 0.20 -3.80
N GLU A 266 -4.86 0.06 -2.47
CA GLU A 266 -5.80 0.71 -1.55
C GLU A 266 -5.10 1.37 -0.34
N PRO A 267 -3.95 2.05 -0.54
CA PRO A 267 -3.25 2.65 0.59
C PRO A 267 -4.08 3.75 1.25
N TYR A 268 -4.06 3.80 2.57
CA TYR A 268 -4.41 5.05 3.25
C TYR A 268 -3.32 6.10 2.94
N LEU A 269 -3.76 7.24 2.41
CA LEU A 269 -2.83 8.27 1.90
C LEU A 269 -2.62 9.44 2.86
N TYR A 270 -3.03 9.31 4.12
CA TYR A 270 -2.75 10.26 5.21
C TYR A 270 -3.08 11.73 4.87
N PRO A 271 -4.34 12.05 4.58
CA PRO A 271 -4.71 13.40 4.14
C PRO A 271 -4.59 14.47 5.24
N ILE A 272 -4.49 14.07 6.52
CA ILE A 272 -4.26 15.00 7.63
C ILE A 272 -2.80 15.47 7.62
N GLU A 273 -1.85 14.54 7.41
CA GLU A 273 -0.42 14.80 7.34
C GLU A 273 -0.02 15.48 6.03
N GLY A 274 -0.85 15.32 4.99
CA GLY A 274 -0.66 15.90 3.67
C GLY A 274 -1.89 16.70 3.18
N PRO A 275 -2.17 17.89 3.73
CA PRO A 275 -3.38 18.66 3.40
C PRO A 275 -3.49 19.07 1.92
N GLY A 276 -2.39 19.02 1.15
CA GLY A 276 -2.38 19.24 -0.29
C GLY A 276 -2.83 18.05 -1.14
N LEU A 277 -3.03 16.87 -0.54
CA LEU A 277 -3.36 15.62 -1.24
C LEU A 277 -4.58 15.76 -2.16
N GLY A 278 -5.67 16.30 -1.65
CA GLY A 278 -6.92 16.41 -2.38
C GLY A 278 -6.80 17.27 -3.65
N ALA A 279 -6.10 18.41 -3.54
CA ALA A 279 -5.87 19.31 -4.68
C ALA A 279 -4.98 18.64 -5.75
N MET A 280 -3.88 17.99 -5.34
CA MET A 280 -3.01 17.27 -6.26
C MET A 280 -3.75 16.12 -6.96
N MET A 281 -4.57 15.37 -6.23
CA MET A 281 -5.36 14.27 -6.78
C MET A 281 -6.40 14.79 -7.80
N ALA A 282 -7.13 15.86 -7.46
CA ALA A 282 -8.12 16.45 -8.35
C ALA A 282 -7.49 16.98 -9.64
N ASP A 283 -6.36 17.68 -9.54
CA ASP A 283 -5.60 18.15 -10.69
C ASP A 283 -5.10 17.01 -11.58
N ALA A 284 -4.57 15.92 -10.98
CA ALA A 284 -4.08 14.75 -11.70
C ALA A 284 -5.23 14.05 -12.45
N VAL A 285 -6.36 13.82 -11.77
CA VAL A 285 -7.54 13.19 -12.37
C VAL A 285 -8.06 14.05 -13.52
N ARG A 286 -8.19 15.37 -13.32
CA ARG A 286 -8.65 16.31 -14.37
C ARG A 286 -7.75 16.25 -15.61
N ARG A 287 -6.44 16.13 -15.45
CA ARG A 287 -5.50 16.02 -16.60
C ARG A 287 -5.63 14.69 -17.34
N ARG A 288 -5.96 13.60 -16.63
CA ARG A 288 -6.02 12.24 -17.18
C ARG A 288 -7.39 11.87 -17.77
N ILE A 289 -8.48 12.52 -17.32
CA ILE A 289 -9.80 12.34 -17.92
C ILE A 289 -9.80 13.04 -19.28
N ARG A 290 -10.11 12.29 -20.32
CA ARG A 290 -10.26 12.79 -21.70
C ARG A 290 -11.71 13.12 -22.01
#